data_826697dac94b0bf3f60f12c72f7f27de
#
_entry.id   826697dac94b0bf3f60f12c72f7f27de
#
_cell.length_a   1.000
_cell.length_b   1.000
_cell.length_c   1.000
_cell.angle_alpha   90.00
_cell.angle_beta   90.00
_cell.angle_gamma   90.00
#
_symmetry.space_group_name_H-M   'P 1'
#
loop_
_entity.id
_entity.type
_entity.pdbx_description
1 polymer ?
#
loop_
_entity_poly.entity_id
_entity_poly.type
_entity_poly.pdbx_seq_one_letter_code
_entity_poly.pdbx_strand_id
1 'polypeptide(L)'
;VSHNATAKEYIVVNSTPGKLKDAIVAIGKDYEKVKNLKITGEINSEDFYFMRDHMPRLSALNLKEVRIKASCKPGEGEEGYDDQIPGSAFYSGEGDGNESLNRIILPDHLRAIGGNAFYDCRYLTGSLVIPEGVTEIRRGAFNGCIGLNGTLSLPSTLKKLGNNWNSDSADESTDYYGGVFQGCYNLTGNLVLPNNLELIRGYCFSGCSGLYGELRLPEKLKHLGVCAFQGCHGLTG
;
A
#
# COMPACT_ATOMS: atom_id res chain seq x y z
N VAL A 1 -5.26 -9.12 -33.77
CA VAL A 1 -5.52 -10.31 -32.93
C VAL A 1 -5.58 -9.83 -31.50
N SER A 2 -6.80 -9.65 -30.99
CA SER A 2 -7.06 -9.23 -29.62
C SER A 2 -6.68 -10.39 -28.68
N HIS A 3 -5.63 -10.22 -27.89
CA HIS A 3 -5.36 -11.10 -26.76
C HIS A 3 -6.42 -10.80 -25.69
N ASN A 4 -7.49 -11.60 -25.66
CA ASN A 4 -8.36 -11.69 -24.49
C ASN A 4 -7.49 -12.15 -23.32
N ALA A 5 -7.09 -11.22 -22.47
CA ALA A 5 -6.58 -11.56 -21.15
C ALA A 5 -7.73 -12.27 -20.42
N THR A 6 -7.65 -13.59 -20.32
CA THR A 6 -8.60 -14.39 -19.53
C THR A 6 -8.69 -13.79 -18.15
N ALA A 7 -9.88 -13.35 -17.76
CA ALA A 7 -10.13 -12.81 -16.41
C ALA A 7 -9.60 -13.83 -15.40
N LYS A 8 -8.68 -13.40 -14.52
CA LYS A 8 -8.15 -14.28 -13.48
C LYS A 8 -9.32 -14.77 -12.64
N GLU A 9 -9.53 -16.08 -12.58
CA GLU A 9 -10.54 -16.67 -11.71
C GLU A 9 -10.10 -16.51 -10.26
N TYR A 10 -10.91 -15.80 -9.47
CA TYR A 10 -10.68 -15.62 -8.04
C TYR A 10 -11.42 -16.67 -7.23
N ILE A 11 -10.75 -17.24 -6.23
CA ILE A 11 -11.44 -17.90 -5.13
C ILE A 11 -12.08 -16.79 -4.28
N VAL A 12 -13.39 -16.86 -4.08
CA VAL A 12 -14.15 -15.86 -3.31
C VAL A 12 -14.43 -16.42 -1.92
N VAL A 13 -14.06 -15.65 -0.90
CA VAL A 13 -14.25 -16.01 0.50
C VAL A 13 -14.91 -14.85 1.23
N ASN A 14 -15.98 -15.18 1.99
CA ASN A 14 -16.56 -14.25 2.95
C ASN A 14 -15.94 -14.51 4.33
N SER A 15 -15.31 -13.51 4.92
CA SER A 15 -14.60 -13.66 6.19
C SER A 15 -15.19 -12.78 7.29
N THR A 16 -14.82 -13.12 8.53
CA THR A 16 -14.97 -12.28 9.73
C THR A 16 -13.58 -12.06 10.34
N PRO A 17 -13.37 -11.03 11.16
CA PRO A 17 -12.05 -10.67 11.66
C PRO A 17 -11.31 -11.84 12.33
N GLY A 18 -10.08 -12.11 11.89
CA GLY A 18 -9.22 -13.19 12.38
C GLY A 18 -9.62 -14.61 11.96
N LYS A 19 -10.53 -14.75 10.97
CA LYS A 19 -11.10 -16.05 10.56
C LYS A 19 -10.86 -16.40 9.08
N LEU A 20 -9.97 -15.69 8.40
CA LEU A 20 -9.71 -15.92 6.98
C LEU A 20 -9.24 -17.36 6.70
N LYS A 21 -8.35 -17.90 7.54
CA LYS A 21 -7.90 -19.29 7.43
C LYS A 21 -9.07 -20.27 7.47
N ASP A 22 -9.92 -20.13 8.48
CA ASP A 22 -11.07 -21.02 8.69
C ASP A 22 -12.05 -20.91 7.52
N ALA A 23 -12.27 -19.70 7.01
CA ALA A 23 -13.16 -19.45 5.87
C ALA A 23 -12.63 -20.07 4.56
N ILE A 24 -11.31 -20.06 4.31
CA ILE A 24 -10.71 -20.73 3.14
C ILE A 24 -10.84 -22.24 3.26
N VAL A 25 -10.56 -22.80 4.44
CA VAL A 25 -10.66 -24.24 4.70
C VAL A 25 -12.11 -24.72 4.58
N ALA A 26 -13.07 -23.94 5.08
CA ALA A 26 -14.50 -24.28 5.04
C ALA A 26 -15.05 -24.46 3.60
N ILE A 27 -14.47 -23.76 2.61
CA ILE A 27 -14.81 -23.97 1.19
C ILE A 27 -13.96 -25.05 0.51
N GLY A 28 -13.25 -25.88 1.28
CA GLY A 28 -12.45 -27.02 0.79
C GLY A 28 -11.17 -26.60 0.04
N LYS A 29 -10.61 -25.42 0.32
CA LYS A 29 -9.37 -24.94 -0.32
C LYS A 29 -8.18 -25.04 0.63
N ASP A 30 -7.04 -25.37 0.03
CA ASP A 30 -5.73 -25.36 0.67
C ASP A 30 -5.14 -23.95 0.50
N TYR A 31 -5.05 -23.19 1.58
CA TYR A 31 -4.60 -21.79 1.56
C TYR A 31 -3.16 -21.63 1.04
N GLU A 32 -2.30 -22.63 1.22
CA GLU A 32 -0.91 -22.60 0.71
C GLU A 32 -0.86 -22.63 -0.83
N LYS A 33 -1.92 -23.13 -1.48
CA LYS A 33 -2.03 -23.26 -2.95
C LYS A 33 -2.84 -22.14 -3.59
N VAL A 34 -3.52 -21.30 -2.80
CA VAL A 34 -4.34 -20.20 -3.32
C VAL A 34 -3.46 -19.16 -4.00
N LYS A 35 -3.76 -18.88 -5.27
CA LYS A 35 -3.06 -17.85 -6.08
C LYS A 35 -3.85 -16.56 -6.20
N ASN A 36 -5.15 -16.64 -6.43
CA ASN A 36 -6.01 -15.49 -6.64
C ASN A 36 -7.14 -15.53 -5.61
N LEU A 37 -7.19 -14.55 -4.73
CA LEU A 37 -8.15 -14.49 -3.62
C LEU A 37 -8.94 -13.19 -3.69
N LYS A 38 -10.27 -13.28 -3.71
CA LYS A 38 -11.18 -12.18 -3.42
C LYS A 38 -11.79 -12.41 -2.04
N ILE A 39 -11.69 -11.41 -1.19
CA ILE A 39 -12.29 -11.43 0.14
C ILE A 39 -13.47 -10.47 0.15
N THR A 40 -14.54 -10.87 0.82
CA THR A 40 -15.70 -10.04 1.17
C THR A 40 -15.94 -10.12 2.68
N GLY A 41 -16.78 -9.24 3.22
CA GLY A 41 -17.05 -9.19 4.65
C GLY A 41 -16.02 -8.37 5.42
N GLU A 42 -15.55 -8.88 6.55
CA GLU A 42 -14.66 -8.15 7.45
C GLU A 42 -13.38 -8.95 7.71
N ILE A 43 -12.25 -8.25 7.81
CA ILE A 43 -10.94 -8.80 8.19
C ILE A 43 -10.25 -7.85 9.18
N ASN A 44 -9.16 -8.31 9.81
CA ASN A 44 -8.32 -7.51 10.68
C ASN A 44 -6.82 -7.75 10.42
N SER A 45 -5.94 -7.21 11.26
CA SER A 45 -4.49 -7.38 11.09
C SER A 45 -4.04 -8.84 11.13
N GLU A 46 -4.70 -9.71 11.89
CA GLU A 46 -4.37 -11.14 11.97
C GLU A 46 -4.54 -11.82 10.61
N ASP A 47 -5.59 -11.45 9.85
CA ASP A 47 -5.84 -11.99 8.52
C ASP A 47 -4.77 -11.52 7.51
N PHE A 48 -4.29 -10.27 7.62
CA PHE A 48 -3.19 -9.79 6.78
C PHE A 48 -1.90 -10.54 7.08
N TYR A 49 -1.55 -10.71 8.36
CA TYR A 49 -0.35 -11.45 8.76
C TYR A 49 -0.45 -12.94 8.40
N PHE A 50 -1.65 -13.52 8.50
CA PHE A 50 -1.89 -14.87 7.99
C PHE A 50 -1.62 -14.97 6.47
N MET A 51 -2.13 -14.03 5.66
CA MET A 51 -1.85 -14.01 4.22
C MET A 51 -0.35 -13.86 3.94
N ARG A 52 0.34 -12.97 4.67
CA ARG A 52 1.78 -12.76 4.54
C ARG A 52 2.60 -14.00 4.84
N ASP A 53 2.30 -14.66 5.97
CA ASP A 53 3.18 -15.69 6.53
C ASP A 53 2.82 -17.11 6.07
N HIS A 54 1.57 -17.35 5.65
CA HIS A 54 1.06 -18.69 5.38
C HIS A 54 0.48 -18.89 3.97
N MET A 55 0.48 -17.88 3.12
CA MET A 55 -0.04 -17.99 1.75
C MET A 55 1.05 -17.70 0.70
N PRO A 56 2.08 -18.57 0.59
CA PRO A 56 3.29 -18.29 -0.20
C PRO A 56 3.04 -18.17 -1.71
N ARG A 57 1.86 -18.58 -2.19
CA ARG A 57 1.48 -18.50 -3.61
C ARG A 57 0.48 -17.41 -3.93
N LEU A 58 0.11 -16.58 -2.93
CA LEU A 58 -0.87 -15.52 -3.13
C LEU A 58 -0.33 -14.46 -4.09
N SER A 59 -0.85 -14.46 -5.31
CA SER A 59 -0.37 -13.63 -6.41
C SER A 59 -1.31 -12.46 -6.72
N ALA A 60 -2.62 -12.66 -6.62
CA ALA A 60 -3.59 -11.60 -6.84
C ALA A 60 -4.58 -11.55 -5.67
N LEU A 61 -4.70 -10.37 -5.07
CA LEU A 61 -5.57 -10.12 -3.93
C LEU A 61 -6.58 -9.02 -4.26
N ASN A 62 -7.86 -9.33 -4.13
CA ASN A 62 -8.95 -8.38 -4.31
C ASN A 62 -9.66 -8.14 -2.98
N LEU A 63 -9.48 -6.95 -2.42
CA LEU A 63 -10.07 -6.49 -1.16
C LEU A 63 -11.17 -5.44 -1.36
N LYS A 64 -11.62 -5.21 -2.60
CA LYS A 64 -12.51 -4.09 -2.95
C LYS A 64 -13.71 -3.95 -2.01
N GLU A 65 -14.35 -5.05 -1.66
CA GLU A 65 -15.58 -5.09 -0.87
C GLU A 65 -15.35 -5.37 0.63
N VAL A 66 -14.09 -5.33 1.08
CA VAL A 66 -13.71 -5.65 2.46
C VAL A 66 -13.84 -4.43 3.36
N ARG A 67 -14.29 -4.66 4.61
CA ARG A 67 -14.12 -3.73 5.74
C ARG A 67 -12.98 -4.24 6.62
N ILE A 68 -12.07 -3.36 6.97
CA ILE A 68 -10.97 -3.71 7.88
C ILE A 68 -11.34 -3.24 9.27
N LYS A 69 -11.35 -4.17 10.23
CA LYS A 69 -11.59 -3.86 11.64
C LYS A 69 -10.31 -3.61 12.39
N ALA A 70 -10.35 -2.64 13.29
CA ALA A 70 -9.26 -2.40 14.22
C ALA A 70 -8.94 -3.68 15.00
N SER A 71 -7.66 -3.99 15.14
CA SER A 71 -7.20 -5.10 15.97
C SER A 71 -6.81 -4.54 17.32
N CYS A 72 -7.53 -4.93 18.36
CA CYS A 72 -7.25 -4.52 19.74
C CYS A 72 -6.34 -5.55 20.42
N LYS A 73 -5.10 -5.72 20.00
CA LYS A 73 -4.12 -6.42 20.83
C LYS A 73 -3.29 -5.39 21.60
N PRO A 74 -3.41 -5.33 22.93
CA PRO A 74 -2.54 -4.48 23.73
C PRO A 74 -1.10 -4.94 23.57
N GLY A 75 -0.21 -4.04 23.12
CA GLY A 75 1.24 -4.28 23.06
C GLY A 75 1.85 -4.46 21.66
N GLU A 76 1.09 -4.63 20.62
CA GLU A 76 1.58 -4.60 19.22
C GLU A 76 1.44 -3.19 18.65
N GLY A 77 2.17 -2.25 19.16
CA GLY A 77 2.60 -0.92 18.69
C GLY A 77 1.77 -0.09 17.70
N GLU A 78 0.73 -0.61 17.13
CA GLU A 78 -0.15 0.07 16.20
C GLU A 78 -1.60 -0.02 16.69
N GLU A 79 -2.12 1.04 17.30
CA GLU A 79 -3.56 1.20 17.46
C GLU A 79 -4.17 1.22 16.05
N GLY A 80 -4.68 0.05 15.61
CA GLY A 80 -5.36 -0.08 14.35
C GLY A 80 -6.67 0.69 14.38
N TYR A 81 -6.89 1.53 13.40
CA TYR A 81 -8.20 2.12 13.16
C TYR A 81 -8.99 1.26 12.18
N ASP A 82 -10.30 1.32 12.25
CA ASP A 82 -11.14 0.71 11.22
C ASP A 82 -10.78 1.27 9.82
N ASP A 83 -10.85 0.40 8.82
CA ASP A 83 -10.54 0.70 7.43
C ASP A 83 -9.09 1.18 7.18
N GLN A 84 -8.15 0.62 7.94
CA GLN A 84 -6.72 0.79 7.74
C GLN A 84 -6.06 -0.53 7.36
N ILE A 85 -5.23 -0.52 6.30
CA ILE A 85 -4.28 -1.63 6.07
C ILE A 85 -3.22 -1.55 7.18
N PRO A 86 -2.99 -2.64 7.94
CA PRO A 86 -2.05 -2.61 9.05
C PRO A 86 -0.61 -2.37 8.59
N GLY A 87 0.22 -1.91 9.51
CA GLY A 87 1.66 -1.84 9.28
C GLY A 87 2.24 -3.21 8.98
N SER A 88 3.23 -3.25 8.12
CA SER A 88 3.91 -4.49 7.70
C SER A 88 2.97 -5.61 7.21
N ALA A 89 1.82 -5.25 6.62
CA ALA A 89 0.80 -6.20 6.16
C ALA A 89 1.38 -7.30 5.25
N PHE A 90 2.35 -6.96 4.39
CA PHE A 90 3.04 -7.87 3.48
C PHE A 90 4.58 -7.81 3.58
N TYR A 91 5.11 -7.30 4.70
CA TYR A 91 6.53 -7.25 5.01
C TYR A 91 6.81 -7.88 6.36
N SER A 92 7.58 -8.93 6.41
CA SER A 92 7.86 -9.69 7.64
C SER A 92 8.99 -9.11 8.50
N GLY A 93 9.76 -8.14 7.96
CA GLY A 93 10.94 -7.59 8.63
C GLY A 93 12.22 -8.39 8.42
N GLU A 94 12.13 -9.58 7.85
CA GLU A 94 13.28 -10.45 7.57
C GLU A 94 13.42 -10.62 6.05
N GLY A 95 14.42 -9.98 5.46
CA GLY A 95 14.72 -10.12 4.03
C GLY A 95 13.85 -9.26 3.11
N ASP A 96 13.55 -9.79 1.94
CA ASP A 96 12.73 -9.14 0.92
C ASP A 96 11.25 -9.16 1.33
N GLY A 97 10.46 -8.22 0.81
CA GLY A 97 9.01 -8.19 1.00
C GLY A 97 8.32 -9.40 0.36
N ASN A 98 6.99 -9.41 0.33
CA ASN A 98 6.24 -10.53 -0.23
C ASN A 98 6.60 -10.76 -1.71
N GLU A 99 7.19 -11.92 -2.01
CA GLU A 99 7.68 -12.28 -3.36
C GLU A 99 6.60 -12.83 -4.30
N SER A 100 5.41 -13.11 -3.81
CA SER A 100 4.34 -13.73 -4.60
C SER A 100 3.28 -12.74 -5.06
N LEU A 101 3.03 -11.68 -4.29
CA LEU A 101 1.97 -10.72 -4.55
C LEU A 101 2.32 -9.82 -5.74
N ASN A 102 1.63 -10.02 -6.87
CA ASN A 102 1.86 -9.22 -8.05
C ASN A 102 0.70 -8.28 -8.40
N ARG A 103 -0.46 -8.45 -7.79
CA ARG A 103 -1.61 -7.57 -8.01
C ARG A 103 -2.43 -7.42 -6.73
N ILE A 104 -2.82 -6.18 -6.44
CA ILE A 104 -3.75 -5.87 -5.36
C ILE A 104 -4.85 -4.91 -5.85
N ILE A 105 -6.07 -5.12 -5.36
CA ILE A 105 -7.17 -4.15 -5.43
C ILE A 105 -7.49 -3.77 -4.00
N LEU A 106 -7.30 -2.49 -3.68
CA LEU A 106 -7.49 -1.94 -2.34
C LEU A 106 -8.99 -1.79 -2.00
N PRO A 107 -9.35 -1.80 -0.69
CA PRO A 107 -10.73 -1.62 -0.26
C PRO A 107 -11.32 -0.25 -0.63
N ASP A 108 -12.59 -0.21 -1.10
CA ASP A 108 -13.26 1.05 -1.44
C ASP A 108 -13.45 1.98 -0.22
N HIS A 109 -13.46 1.42 0.99
CA HIS A 109 -13.66 2.18 2.23
C HIS A 109 -12.36 2.52 2.97
N LEU A 110 -11.23 2.30 2.33
CA LEU A 110 -9.92 2.49 2.95
C LEU A 110 -9.72 3.95 3.40
N ARG A 111 -9.17 4.14 4.60
CA ARG A 111 -8.87 5.44 5.19
C ARG A 111 -7.38 5.71 5.36
N ALA A 112 -6.60 4.66 5.63
CA ALA A 112 -5.15 4.78 5.80
C ALA A 112 -4.41 3.51 5.35
N ILE A 113 -3.15 3.69 4.99
CA ILE A 113 -2.21 2.59 4.71
C ILE A 113 -1.08 2.67 5.71
N GLY A 114 -0.89 1.60 6.46
CA GLY A 114 0.08 1.50 7.55
C GLY A 114 1.54 1.53 7.06
N GLY A 115 2.44 1.79 8.00
CA GLY A 115 3.87 1.84 7.70
C GLY A 115 4.42 0.51 7.20
N ASN A 116 5.28 0.55 6.19
CA ASN A 116 5.87 -0.64 5.56
C ASN A 116 4.85 -1.69 5.08
N ALA A 117 3.58 -1.34 4.88
CA ALA A 117 2.51 -2.30 4.56
C ALA A 117 2.85 -3.18 3.36
N PHE A 118 3.48 -2.61 2.33
CA PHE A 118 3.95 -3.29 1.11
C PHE A 118 5.45 -3.04 0.87
N TYR A 119 6.21 -2.85 1.94
CA TYR A 119 7.65 -2.62 1.82
C TYR A 119 8.29 -3.75 1.03
N ASP A 120 9.07 -3.39 0.01
CA ASP A 120 9.82 -4.31 -0.86
C ASP A 120 8.95 -5.40 -1.56
N CYS A 121 7.65 -5.13 -1.78
CA CYS A 121 6.79 -5.97 -2.61
C CYS A 121 7.17 -5.79 -4.09
N ARG A 122 8.35 -6.33 -4.46
CA ARG A 122 9.02 -6.10 -5.76
C ARG A 122 8.25 -6.63 -6.95
N TYR A 123 7.37 -7.59 -6.74
CA TYR A 123 6.58 -8.23 -7.80
C TYR A 123 5.22 -7.58 -8.01
N LEU A 124 4.85 -6.58 -7.20
CA LEU A 124 3.63 -5.82 -7.40
C LEU A 124 3.74 -5.03 -8.70
N THR A 125 2.80 -5.24 -9.65
CA THR A 125 2.88 -4.70 -11.01
C THR A 125 1.65 -3.90 -11.40
N GLY A 126 1.80 -3.09 -12.47
CA GLY A 126 0.72 -2.28 -13.03
C GLY A 126 0.61 -0.91 -12.38
N SER A 127 -0.56 -0.30 -12.52
CA SER A 127 -0.89 0.98 -11.92
C SER A 127 -1.31 0.80 -10.47
N LEU A 128 -0.95 1.77 -9.63
CA LEU A 128 -1.40 1.84 -8.25
C LEU A 128 -2.48 2.92 -8.11
N VAL A 129 -3.69 2.50 -7.80
CA VAL A 129 -4.82 3.39 -7.54
C VAL A 129 -5.11 3.38 -6.05
N ILE A 130 -4.87 4.51 -5.39
CA ILE A 130 -5.23 4.70 -3.98
C ILE A 130 -6.69 5.19 -3.94
N PRO A 131 -7.60 4.49 -3.23
CA PRO A 131 -9.02 4.83 -3.22
C PRO A 131 -9.32 6.21 -2.60
N GLU A 132 -10.42 6.83 -3.05
CA GLU A 132 -10.99 7.99 -2.37
C GLU A 132 -11.37 7.62 -0.92
N GLY A 133 -11.16 8.58 0.00
CA GLY A 133 -11.30 8.34 1.44
C GLY A 133 -9.98 8.14 2.17
N VAL A 134 -8.92 7.71 1.47
CA VAL A 134 -7.58 7.64 2.08
C VAL A 134 -7.06 9.04 2.37
N THR A 135 -6.75 9.27 3.64
CA THR A 135 -6.22 10.56 4.13
C THR A 135 -4.73 10.50 4.47
N GLU A 136 -4.20 9.29 4.68
CA GLU A 136 -2.83 9.09 5.11
C GLU A 136 -2.23 7.82 4.50
N ILE A 137 -0.99 7.93 3.99
CA ILE A 137 -0.14 6.80 3.63
C ILE A 137 1.14 6.93 4.44
N ARG A 138 1.42 5.94 5.28
CA ARG A 138 2.51 6.03 6.24
C ARG A 138 3.85 5.65 5.62
N ARG A 139 4.88 5.93 6.41
CA ARG A 139 6.28 5.73 6.04
C ARG A 139 6.54 4.33 5.47
N GLY A 140 7.28 4.27 4.36
CA GLY A 140 7.72 3.03 3.73
C GLY A 140 6.61 2.18 3.12
N ALA A 141 5.36 2.64 3.10
CA ALA A 141 4.21 1.81 2.72
C ALA A 141 4.39 1.07 1.38
N PHE A 142 5.03 1.67 0.39
CA PHE A 142 5.34 1.09 -0.92
C PHE A 142 6.82 1.24 -1.28
N ASN A 143 7.70 1.45 -0.29
CA ASN A 143 9.13 1.54 -0.53
C ASN A 143 9.64 0.26 -1.20
N GLY A 144 10.45 0.40 -2.25
CA GLY A 144 11.03 -0.75 -2.95
C GLY A 144 10.05 -1.54 -3.84
N CYS A 145 8.81 -1.07 -4.06
CA CYS A 145 7.87 -1.71 -4.98
C CYS A 145 8.29 -1.48 -6.44
N ILE A 146 9.44 -2.02 -6.83
CA ILE A 146 10.08 -1.80 -8.12
C ILE A 146 9.29 -2.35 -9.32
N GLY A 147 8.40 -3.32 -9.08
CA GLY A 147 7.56 -3.91 -10.11
C GLY A 147 6.40 -3.03 -10.57
N LEU A 148 6.01 -2.01 -9.78
CA LEU A 148 4.99 -1.05 -10.18
C LEU A 148 5.45 -0.29 -11.43
N ASN A 149 4.83 -0.56 -12.58
CA ASN A 149 5.25 -0.07 -13.89
C ASN A 149 4.13 0.66 -14.64
N GLY A 150 3.07 1.01 -13.96
CA GLY A 150 1.97 1.82 -14.44
C GLY A 150 1.92 3.19 -13.75
N THR A 151 0.76 3.82 -13.78
CA THR A 151 0.55 5.15 -13.20
C THR A 151 0.24 5.07 -11.70
N LEU A 152 0.55 6.16 -10.99
CA LEU A 152 0.14 6.38 -9.61
C LEU A 152 -1.04 7.35 -9.58
N SER A 153 -2.17 6.92 -9.00
CA SER A 153 -3.33 7.78 -8.75
C SER A 153 -3.49 7.99 -7.25
N LEU A 154 -3.34 9.25 -6.82
CA LEU A 154 -3.54 9.68 -5.43
C LEU A 154 -4.92 10.30 -5.27
N PRO A 155 -5.66 10.00 -4.18
CA PRO A 155 -7.02 10.49 -3.97
C PRO A 155 -7.05 11.96 -3.56
N SER A 156 -8.14 12.64 -3.88
CA SER A 156 -8.34 14.06 -3.51
C SER A 156 -8.38 14.28 -1.98
N THR A 157 -8.69 13.24 -1.23
CA THR A 157 -8.78 13.23 0.24
C THR A 157 -7.44 13.14 0.96
N LEU A 158 -6.34 12.83 0.25
CA LEU A 158 -5.03 12.60 0.84
C LEU A 158 -4.45 13.88 1.45
N LYS A 159 -4.02 13.77 2.71
CA LYS A 159 -3.43 14.87 3.49
C LYS A 159 -1.98 14.65 3.87
N LYS A 160 -1.58 13.39 4.13
CA LYS A 160 -0.26 13.07 4.67
C LYS A 160 0.41 11.92 3.91
N LEU A 161 1.66 12.14 3.50
CA LEU A 161 2.55 11.13 2.93
C LEU A 161 3.79 10.97 3.79
N GLY A 162 4.01 9.75 4.28
CA GLY A 162 5.22 9.36 5.03
C GLY A 162 5.16 9.64 6.53
N ASN A 163 3.98 9.97 7.09
CA ASN A 163 3.86 10.23 8.51
C ASN A 163 4.25 9.01 9.36
N ASN A 164 4.88 9.26 10.51
CA ASN A 164 5.19 8.24 11.48
C ASN A 164 4.00 7.98 12.39
N TRP A 165 3.99 6.78 13.01
CA TRP A 165 2.92 6.28 13.86
C TRP A 165 2.52 7.23 15.01
N ASN A 166 3.48 7.86 15.68
CA ASN A 166 3.27 8.54 16.96
C ASN A 166 3.58 10.04 16.95
N SER A 167 3.84 10.67 15.83
CA SER A 167 4.15 12.08 15.86
C SER A 167 3.58 12.84 14.68
N ASP A 168 2.62 13.70 14.98
CA ASP A 168 2.33 14.89 14.17
C ASP A 168 3.47 15.92 14.29
N SER A 169 4.54 15.59 15.06
CA SER A 169 5.69 16.46 15.22
C SER A 169 6.45 16.54 13.90
N ALA A 170 6.75 17.74 13.49
CA ALA A 170 7.65 18.06 12.39
C ALA A 170 9.13 17.78 12.77
N ASP A 171 9.39 16.76 13.61
CA ASP A 171 10.75 16.39 13.97
C ASP A 171 11.47 15.85 12.74
N GLU A 172 12.30 16.69 12.16
CA GLU A 172 13.10 16.41 10.96
C GLU A 172 14.11 15.27 11.16
N SER A 173 14.43 14.93 12.43
CA SER A 173 15.34 13.81 12.73
C SER A 173 14.82 12.45 12.25
N THR A 174 13.51 12.33 12.02
CA THR A 174 12.86 11.10 11.54
C THR A 174 12.66 11.07 10.02
N ASP A 175 12.95 12.15 9.29
CA ASP A 175 12.78 12.24 7.84
C ASP A 175 13.76 11.37 7.03
N TYR A 176 14.82 10.86 7.68
CA TYR A 176 15.91 10.18 6.99
C TYR A 176 15.65 8.76 6.50
N TYR A 177 14.53 8.13 6.85
CA TYR A 177 14.34 6.71 6.56
C TYR A 177 12.97 6.39 5.94
N GLY A 178 13.01 5.87 4.70
CA GLY A 178 11.90 5.12 4.15
C GLY A 178 10.74 5.95 3.61
N GLY A 179 10.96 6.71 2.55
CA GLY A 179 9.88 7.39 1.83
C GLY A 179 8.80 6.42 1.34
N VAL A 180 7.57 6.93 1.18
CA VAL A 180 6.39 6.09 0.85
C VAL A 180 6.59 5.29 -0.44
N PHE A 181 7.08 5.95 -1.51
CA PHE A 181 7.31 5.37 -2.83
C PHE A 181 8.80 5.34 -3.20
N GLN A 182 9.67 5.42 -2.21
CA GLN A 182 11.12 5.44 -2.45
C GLN A 182 11.53 4.20 -3.26
N GLY A 183 12.30 4.42 -4.34
CA GLY A 183 12.79 3.33 -5.18
C GLY A 183 11.74 2.70 -6.13
N CYS A 184 10.54 3.26 -6.24
CA CYS A 184 9.56 2.82 -7.24
C CYS A 184 9.92 3.37 -8.65
N TYR A 185 11.10 3.05 -9.16
CA TYR A 185 11.67 3.67 -10.36
C TYR A 185 10.93 3.35 -11.66
N ASN A 186 10.09 2.34 -11.69
CA ASN A 186 9.27 1.97 -12.85
C ASN A 186 7.87 2.60 -12.85
N LEU A 187 7.45 3.26 -11.75
CA LEU A 187 6.24 4.09 -11.79
C LEU A 187 6.39 5.15 -12.88
N THR A 188 5.37 5.29 -13.71
CA THR A 188 5.38 6.18 -14.87
C THR A 188 4.16 7.10 -14.90
N GLY A 189 4.18 8.06 -15.80
CA GLY A 189 3.08 9.00 -15.98
C GLY A 189 3.28 10.31 -15.23
N ASN A 190 2.30 11.20 -15.39
CA ASN A 190 2.31 12.51 -14.76
C ASN A 190 1.98 12.37 -13.26
N LEU A 191 2.85 12.89 -12.40
CA LEU A 191 2.58 12.93 -10.96
C LEU A 191 1.67 14.10 -10.62
N VAL A 192 0.44 13.79 -10.20
CA VAL A 192 -0.52 14.79 -9.73
C VAL A 192 -0.63 14.71 -8.20
N LEU A 193 -0.16 15.74 -7.52
CA LEU A 193 -0.32 15.87 -6.06
C LEU A 193 -1.69 16.47 -5.74
N PRO A 194 -2.48 15.86 -4.83
CA PRO A 194 -3.81 16.38 -4.50
C PRO A 194 -3.75 17.70 -3.71
N ASN A 195 -4.69 18.60 -3.97
CA ASN A 195 -4.72 19.94 -3.36
C ASN A 195 -4.85 19.96 -1.83
N ASN A 196 -5.34 18.87 -1.24
CA ASN A 196 -5.49 18.74 0.20
C ASN A 196 -4.24 18.22 0.92
N LEU A 197 -3.15 17.94 0.18
CA LEU A 197 -1.93 17.42 0.74
C LEU A 197 -1.22 18.50 1.57
N GLU A 198 -1.00 18.20 2.85
CA GLU A 198 -0.42 19.11 3.83
C GLU A 198 1.01 18.72 4.20
N LEU A 199 1.36 17.43 4.04
CA LEU A 199 2.64 16.90 4.47
C LEU A 199 3.19 15.87 3.47
N ILE A 200 4.43 16.09 3.04
CA ILE A 200 5.27 15.13 2.31
C ILE A 200 6.55 14.98 3.11
N ARG A 201 6.80 13.79 3.66
CA ARG A 201 8.05 13.50 4.39
C ARG A 201 9.22 13.24 3.45
N GLY A 202 10.41 13.14 4.05
CA GLY A 202 11.63 12.88 3.31
C GLY A 202 11.59 11.63 2.47
N TYR A 203 12.26 11.68 1.34
CA TYR A 203 12.41 10.57 0.39
C TYR A 203 11.10 9.99 -0.19
N CYS A 204 9.94 10.64 -0.01
CA CYS A 204 8.63 10.09 -0.40
C CYS A 204 8.59 9.54 -1.83
N PHE A 205 9.18 10.25 -2.78
CA PHE A 205 9.27 9.85 -4.19
C PHE A 205 10.71 9.69 -4.66
N SER A 206 11.66 9.59 -3.74
CA SER A 206 13.08 9.46 -4.10
C SER A 206 13.31 8.24 -4.99
N GLY A 207 13.96 8.43 -6.13
CA GLY A 207 14.23 7.37 -7.09
C GLY A 207 13.05 6.99 -7.99
N CYS A 208 11.93 7.70 -7.94
CA CYS A 208 10.80 7.46 -8.89
C CYS A 208 11.14 8.06 -10.28
N SER A 209 12.16 7.53 -10.92
CA SER A 209 12.75 8.09 -12.15
C SER A 209 11.84 8.01 -13.38
N GLY A 210 10.85 7.14 -13.37
CA GLY A 210 9.86 6.99 -14.47
C GLY A 210 8.71 8.02 -14.43
N LEU A 211 8.57 8.79 -13.33
CA LEU A 211 7.59 9.87 -13.25
C LEU A 211 8.05 11.06 -14.08
N TYR A 212 7.10 11.74 -14.76
CA TYR A 212 7.41 12.90 -15.60
C TYR A 212 6.32 13.97 -15.52
N GLY A 213 6.56 15.11 -16.18
CA GLY A 213 5.65 16.23 -16.27
C GLY A 213 5.93 17.32 -15.26
N GLU A 214 5.08 18.34 -15.26
CA GLU A 214 5.22 19.50 -14.37
C GLU A 214 4.84 19.13 -12.93
N LEU A 215 5.77 19.31 -11.99
CA LEU A 215 5.52 19.13 -10.56
C LEU A 215 4.91 20.42 -9.99
N ARG A 216 3.66 20.34 -9.60
CA ARG A 216 2.96 21.43 -8.90
C ARG A 216 2.75 21.06 -7.44
N LEU A 217 3.37 21.84 -6.55
CA LEU A 217 3.17 21.65 -5.12
C LEU A 217 1.81 22.22 -4.69
N PRO A 218 1.04 21.49 -3.86
CA PRO A 218 -0.25 21.96 -3.37
C PRO A 218 -0.13 23.22 -2.50
N GLU A 219 -1.06 24.16 -2.61
CA GLU A 219 -1.08 25.38 -1.79
C GLU A 219 -1.20 25.11 -0.29
N LYS A 220 -1.81 23.99 0.09
CA LYS A 220 -1.97 23.60 1.50
C LYS A 220 -0.74 22.91 2.08
N LEU A 221 0.32 22.70 1.28
CA LEU A 221 1.52 22.00 1.74
C LEU A 221 2.25 22.82 2.81
N LYS A 222 2.36 22.24 4.00
CA LYS A 222 3.01 22.85 5.18
C LYS A 222 4.43 22.34 5.40
N HIS A 223 4.68 21.10 4.97
CA HIS A 223 5.97 20.46 5.14
C HIS A 223 6.35 19.66 3.88
N LEU A 224 7.56 19.91 3.41
CA LEU A 224 8.22 19.16 2.34
C LEU A 224 9.57 18.66 2.88
N GLY A 225 9.66 17.36 3.09
CA GLY A 225 10.84 16.72 3.68
C GLY A 225 12.03 16.64 2.75
N VAL A 226 13.19 16.33 3.31
CA VAL A 226 14.47 16.24 2.58
C VAL A 226 14.39 15.22 1.46
N CYS A 227 14.97 15.52 0.30
CA CYS A 227 15.09 14.59 -0.83
C CYS A 227 13.76 13.98 -1.30
N ALA A 228 12.61 14.64 -1.03
CA ALA A 228 11.28 14.09 -1.33
C ALA A 228 11.12 13.65 -2.80
N PHE A 229 11.76 14.34 -3.73
CA PHE A 229 11.74 14.05 -5.19
C PHE A 229 13.14 13.79 -5.77
N GLN A 230 14.10 13.41 -4.94
CA GLN A 230 15.47 13.13 -5.41
C GLN A 230 15.46 12.04 -6.47
N GLY A 231 16.12 12.27 -7.62
CA GLY A 231 16.19 11.27 -8.70
C GLY A 231 14.93 11.13 -9.56
N CYS A 232 13.94 12.01 -9.38
CA CYS A 232 12.76 12.10 -10.27
C CYS A 232 13.11 12.93 -11.52
N HIS A 233 13.97 12.42 -12.39
CA HIS A 233 14.58 13.18 -13.50
C HIS A 233 13.58 13.64 -14.58
N GLY A 234 12.41 13.04 -14.66
CA GLY A 234 11.37 13.42 -15.63
C GLY A 234 10.44 14.54 -15.14
N LEU A 235 10.53 14.92 -13.87
CA LEU A 235 9.73 16.03 -13.33
C LEU A 235 10.37 17.37 -13.70
N THR A 236 9.53 18.34 -14.06
CA THR A 236 9.90 19.72 -14.44
C THR A 236 9.12 20.71 -13.58
N GLY A 237 9.61 21.97 -13.43
CA GLY A 237 8.95 23.01 -12.67
C GLY A 237 9.87 23.73 -11.73
#